data_83e23fc33dc99e3b484e4d2340aac95e
#
_entry.id   83e23fc33dc99e3b484e4d2340aac95e
#
_cell.length_a   1.000
_cell.length_b   1.000
_cell.length_c   1.000
_cell.angle_alpha   90.00
_cell.angle_beta   90.00
_cell.angle_gamma   90.00
#
_symmetry.space_group_name_H-M   'P 1'
#
loop_
_entity.id
_entity.type
_entity.pdbx_description
1 polymer ?
#
loop_
_entity_poly.entity_id
_entity_poly.type
_entity_poly.pdbx_seq_one_letter_code
_entity_poly.pdbx_strand_id
1 'polypeptide(L)'
;MGYADLARSHVKECLREGFGLSSLMVDEDGDVPFRHGSAKYWVTVRSDGQRVRVWAHAVRGVTIRAALLRELNEVNAGLELGRCYVSRDAVVIEGVLPVDGLTPVLMRELCLEVGSTSDTVGQLVAAVHGGQVTYPGGCDVCSE
;
A
#
# COMPACT_ATOMS: atom_id res chain seq x y z
N MET A 1 25.54 12.38 -6.03
CA MET A 1 24.32 11.60 -5.75
C MET A 1 24.41 11.06 -4.34
N GLY A 2 23.44 11.40 -3.51
CA GLY A 2 23.45 10.98 -2.12
C GLY A 2 22.88 9.57 -1.93
N TYR A 3 23.02 9.07 -0.71
CA TYR A 3 22.52 7.75 -0.34
C TYR A 3 21.01 7.60 -0.60
N ALA A 4 20.23 8.63 -0.25
CA ALA A 4 18.79 8.60 -0.48
C ALA A 4 18.42 8.53 -1.97
N ASP A 5 19.19 9.16 -2.82
CA ASP A 5 18.97 9.09 -4.27
C ASP A 5 19.28 7.70 -4.82
N LEU A 6 20.34 7.08 -4.33
CA LEU A 6 20.66 5.70 -4.68
C LEU A 6 19.57 4.75 -4.19
N ALA A 7 19.08 4.98 -2.98
CA ALA A 7 17.98 4.18 -2.42
C ALA A 7 16.73 4.29 -3.27
N ARG A 8 16.35 5.50 -3.69
CA ARG A 8 15.19 5.70 -4.58
C ARG A 8 15.38 4.99 -5.91
N SER A 9 16.56 5.07 -6.48
CA SER A 9 16.88 4.39 -7.73
C SER A 9 16.76 2.88 -7.59
N HIS A 10 17.26 2.33 -6.49
CA HIS A 10 17.16 0.90 -6.21
C HIS A 10 15.71 0.44 -6.05
N VAL A 11 14.91 1.19 -5.29
CA VAL A 11 13.49 0.86 -5.11
C VAL A 11 12.75 0.89 -6.45
N LYS A 12 12.99 1.91 -7.27
CA LYS A 12 12.37 2.00 -8.60
C LYS A 12 12.76 0.82 -9.48
N GLU A 13 14.02 0.40 -9.43
CA GLU A 13 14.47 -0.76 -10.20
C GLU A 13 13.80 -2.04 -9.71
N CYS A 14 13.68 -2.22 -8.39
CA CYS A 14 12.95 -3.35 -7.83
C CYS A 14 11.49 -3.39 -8.28
N LEU A 15 10.85 -2.22 -8.35
CA LEU A 15 9.47 -2.13 -8.84
C LEU A 15 9.38 -2.48 -10.33
N ARG A 16 10.27 -1.94 -11.15
CA ARG A 16 10.28 -2.25 -12.58
C ARG A 16 10.48 -3.74 -12.84
N GLU A 17 11.48 -4.34 -12.20
CA GLU A 17 11.77 -5.76 -12.37
C GLU A 17 10.68 -6.63 -11.77
N GLY A 18 10.21 -6.31 -10.57
CA GLY A 18 9.20 -7.09 -9.86
C GLY A 18 7.89 -7.18 -10.61
N PHE A 19 7.49 -6.11 -11.28
CA PHE A 19 6.22 -6.05 -12.02
C PHE A 19 6.39 -6.11 -13.54
N GLY A 20 7.62 -6.22 -14.02
CA GLY A 20 7.87 -6.29 -15.45
C GLY A 20 7.52 -5.00 -16.20
N LEU A 21 7.78 -3.85 -15.58
CA LEU A 21 7.43 -2.55 -16.15
C LEU A 21 8.61 -1.91 -16.85
N SER A 22 8.35 -1.26 -17.99
CA SER A 22 9.38 -0.52 -18.71
C SER A 22 9.63 0.87 -18.09
N SER A 23 8.60 1.44 -17.46
CA SER A 23 8.70 2.75 -16.82
C SER A 23 7.76 2.83 -15.64
N LEU A 24 7.99 3.82 -14.77
CA LEU A 24 7.14 4.09 -13.60
C LEU A 24 6.62 5.51 -13.65
N MET A 25 5.38 5.69 -13.23
CA MET A 25 4.84 7.01 -12.97
C MET A 25 5.33 7.42 -11.59
N VAL A 26 5.82 8.65 -11.47
CA VAL A 26 6.26 9.23 -10.21
C VAL A 26 5.46 10.49 -10.00
N ASP A 27 4.87 10.66 -8.81
CA ASP A 27 4.07 11.85 -8.54
C ASP A 27 4.96 13.02 -8.13
N GLU A 28 4.33 14.17 -7.85
CA GLU A 28 5.06 15.40 -7.52
C GLU A 28 5.83 15.30 -6.20
N ASP A 29 5.45 14.39 -5.32
CA ASP A 29 6.15 14.15 -4.06
C ASP A 29 7.32 13.17 -4.22
N GLY A 30 7.49 12.59 -5.40
CA GLY A 30 8.53 11.60 -5.66
C GLY A 30 8.10 10.18 -5.34
N ASP A 31 6.85 9.96 -4.99
CA ASP A 31 6.30 8.65 -4.68
C ASP A 31 5.78 7.97 -5.93
N VAL A 32 5.70 6.64 -5.88
CA VAL A 32 5.18 5.86 -7.01
C VAL A 32 3.78 5.37 -6.67
N PRO A 33 2.74 5.87 -7.36
CA PRO A 33 1.37 5.43 -7.14
C PRO A 33 1.04 4.19 -7.95
N PHE A 34 0.20 3.34 -7.37
CA PHE A 34 -0.35 2.16 -8.03
C PHE A 34 -1.83 2.05 -7.71
N ARG A 35 -2.53 1.30 -8.54
CA ARG A 35 -3.92 0.95 -8.31
C ARG A 35 -4.08 -0.57 -8.19
N HIS A 36 -4.91 -1.00 -7.24
CA HIS A 36 -5.31 -2.38 -7.09
C HIS A 36 -6.81 -2.42 -6.77
N GLY A 37 -7.63 -2.72 -7.77
CA GLY A 37 -9.08 -2.74 -7.59
C GLY A 37 -9.64 -1.40 -7.13
N SER A 38 -10.28 -1.38 -5.98
CA SER A 38 -10.83 -0.17 -5.36
C SER A 38 -9.77 0.69 -4.68
N ALA A 39 -8.56 0.18 -4.51
CA ALA A 39 -7.51 0.80 -3.72
C ALA A 39 -6.47 1.50 -4.58
N LYS A 40 -5.97 2.61 -4.05
CA LYS A 40 -4.75 3.25 -4.53
C LYS A 40 -3.71 3.12 -3.44
N TYR A 41 -2.51 2.71 -3.79
CA TYR A 41 -1.41 2.66 -2.84
C TYR A 41 -0.18 3.33 -3.39
N TRP A 42 0.73 3.71 -2.50
CA TRP A 42 1.95 4.42 -2.85
C TRP A 42 3.16 3.67 -2.33
N VAL A 43 4.24 3.80 -3.06
CA VAL A 43 5.57 3.35 -2.63
C VAL A 43 6.39 4.60 -2.35
N THR A 44 6.80 4.77 -1.11
CA THR A 44 7.50 5.95 -0.62
C THR A 44 8.84 5.54 -0.01
N VAL A 45 9.92 6.19 -0.42
CA VAL A 45 11.22 6.00 0.21
C VAL A 45 11.40 7.08 1.26
N ARG A 46 11.74 6.67 2.49
CA ARG A 46 11.97 7.61 3.58
C ARG A 46 13.11 8.58 3.22
N SER A 47 13.05 9.81 3.73
CA SER A 47 13.98 10.86 3.35
C SER A 47 15.46 10.52 3.59
N ASP A 48 15.74 9.65 4.57
CA ASP A 48 17.11 9.17 4.82
C ASP A 48 17.52 8.00 3.91
N GLY A 49 16.61 7.48 3.10
CA GLY A 49 16.87 6.38 2.19
C GLY A 49 16.94 5.00 2.82
N GLN A 50 16.69 4.87 4.12
CA GLN A 50 16.88 3.61 4.82
C GLN A 50 15.68 2.66 4.78
N ARG A 51 14.49 3.21 4.57
CA ARG A 51 13.25 2.42 4.56
C ARG A 51 12.42 2.74 3.34
N VAL A 52 11.72 1.74 2.83
CA VAL A 52 10.65 1.91 1.86
C VAL A 52 9.34 1.55 2.54
N ARG A 53 8.34 2.37 2.31
CA ARG A 53 6.99 2.18 2.82
C ARG A 53 6.03 1.98 1.67
N VAL A 54 5.23 0.94 1.73
CA VAL A 54 4.11 0.72 0.82
C VAL A 54 2.86 0.92 1.64
N TRP A 55 1.97 1.83 1.23
CA TRP A 55 0.85 2.20 2.07
C TRP A 55 -0.37 2.64 1.29
N ALA A 56 -1.53 2.47 1.89
CA ALA A 56 -2.81 2.88 1.35
C ALA A 56 -3.74 3.32 2.48
N HIS A 57 -4.61 4.28 2.16
CA HIS A 57 -5.81 4.50 2.96
C HIS A 57 -6.90 3.65 2.30
N ALA A 58 -7.14 2.46 2.84
CA ALA A 58 -8.06 1.52 2.23
C ALA A 58 -9.50 2.07 2.20
N VAL A 59 -9.87 2.80 3.23
CA VAL A 59 -11.17 3.46 3.33
C VAL A 59 -11.03 4.68 4.22
N ARG A 60 -11.74 5.75 3.89
CA ARG A 60 -11.76 7.01 4.63
C ARG A 60 -13.16 7.30 5.10
N GLY A 61 -13.27 8.07 6.19
CA GLY A 61 -14.58 8.46 6.73
C GLY A 61 -15.30 7.35 7.44
N VAL A 62 -14.55 6.40 8.02
CA VAL A 62 -15.14 5.28 8.75
C VAL A 62 -15.59 5.72 10.14
N THR A 63 -16.63 5.05 10.66
CA THR A 63 -17.03 5.19 12.04
C THR A 63 -16.25 4.16 12.86
N ILE A 64 -15.47 4.65 13.81
CA ILE A 64 -14.62 3.78 14.64
C ILE A 64 -15.46 3.17 15.77
N ARG A 65 -15.50 1.84 15.80
CA ARG A 65 -16.24 1.04 16.80
C ARG A 65 -15.38 -0.15 17.19
N ALA A 66 -15.75 -0.74 18.32
CA ALA A 66 -15.08 -1.95 18.77
C ALA A 66 -15.13 -3.08 17.73
N ALA A 67 -16.25 -3.21 17.01
CA ALA A 67 -16.40 -4.23 15.98
C ALA A 67 -15.37 -4.04 14.85
N LEU A 68 -15.17 -2.80 14.42
CA LEU A 68 -14.15 -2.50 13.40
C LEU A 68 -12.76 -2.90 13.88
N LEU A 69 -12.42 -2.51 15.11
CA LEU A 69 -11.10 -2.83 15.66
C LEU A 69 -10.86 -4.33 15.79
N ARG A 70 -11.88 -5.10 16.15
CA ARG A 70 -11.80 -6.56 16.19
C ARG A 70 -11.57 -7.14 14.79
N GLU A 71 -12.28 -6.63 13.80
CA GLU A 71 -12.11 -7.07 12.42
C GLU A 71 -10.70 -6.79 11.91
N LEU A 72 -10.17 -5.60 12.19
CA LEU A 72 -8.81 -5.26 11.80
C LEU A 72 -7.77 -6.14 12.51
N ASN A 73 -8.04 -6.51 13.75
CA ASN A 73 -7.16 -7.45 14.46
C ASN A 73 -7.11 -8.81 13.76
N GLU A 74 -8.25 -9.29 13.25
CA GLU A 74 -8.29 -10.53 12.49
C GLU A 74 -7.55 -10.41 11.16
N VAL A 75 -7.67 -9.27 10.48
CA VAL A 75 -6.91 -9.01 9.26
C VAL A 75 -5.41 -9.07 9.56
N ASN A 76 -4.97 -8.40 10.62
CA ASN A 76 -3.57 -8.40 11.01
C ASN A 76 -3.03 -9.80 11.28
N ALA A 77 -3.84 -10.68 11.85
CA ALA A 77 -3.42 -12.05 12.11
C ALA A 77 -3.07 -12.82 10.84
N GLY A 78 -3.61 -12.41 9.70
CA GLY A 78 -3.34 -13.06 8.42
C GLY A 78 -2.30 -12.36 7.55
N LEU A 79 -1.84 -11.17 7.93
CA LEU A 79 -0.83 -10.46 7.15
C LEU A 79 0.57 -10.97 7.47
N GLU A 80 1.40 -11.08 6.44
CA GLU A 80 2.76 -11.57 6.61
C GLU A 80 3.78 -10.42 6.64
N LEU A 81 3.62 -9.43 5.79
CA LEU A 81 4.56 -8.33 5.65
C LEU A 81 4.00 -7.00 6.11
N GLY A 82 2.71 -6.84 6.01
CA GLY A 82 2.04 -5.58 6.31
C GLY A 82 1.29 -5.59 7.62
N ARG A 83 0.65 -4.46 7.87
CA ARG A 83 -0.22 -4.26 9.03
C ARG A 83 -1.36 -3.33 8.67
N CYS A 84 -2.46 -3.42 9.41
CA CYS A 84 -3.55 -2.46 9.27
C CYS A 84 -3.89 -1.84 10.62
N TYR A 85 -4.32 -0.59 10.57
CA TYR A 85 -4.69 0.16 11.77
C TYR A 85 -5.56 1.34 11.39
N VAL A 86 -6.20 1.91 12.39
CA VAL A 86 -6.98 3.13 12.21
C VAL A 86 -6.10 4.33 12.54
N SER A 87 -6.10 5.31 11.64
CA SER A 87 -5.48 6.61 11.87
C SER A 87 -6.51 7.67 11.53
N ARG A 88 -6.92 8.45 12.54
CA ARG A 88 -8.02 9.41 12.41
C ARG A 88 -9.29 8.68 12.00
N ASP A 89 -9.84 8.97 10.84
CA ASP A 89 -11.05 8.32 10.31
C ASP A 89 -10.77 7.37 9.15
N ALA A 90 -9.51 6.97 8.98
CA ALA A 90 -9.10 6.11 7.89
C ALA A 90 -8.57 4.77 8.39
N VAL A 91 -8.79 3.73 7.61
CA VAL A 91 -8.11 2.45 7.79
C VAL A 91 -6.87 2.48 6.91
N VAL A 92 -5.71 2.34 7.53
CA VAL A 92 -4.41 2.35 6.85
C VAL A 92 -3.91 0.92 6.73
N ILE A 93 -3.47 0.56 5.54
CA ILE A 93 -2.75 -0.69 5.29
C ILE A 93 -1.36 -0.30 4.86
N GLU A 94 -0.35 -0.84 5.50
CA GLU A 94 1.03 -0.49 5.15
C GLU A 94 2.01 -1.62 5.47
N GLY A 95 3.17 -1.56 4.82
CA GLY A 95 4.32 -2.35 5.19
C GLY A 95 5.58 -1.51 5.00
N VAL A 96 6.58 -1.76 5.84
CA VAL A 96 7.85 -1.03 5.80
C VAL A 96 8.98 -2.04 5.77
N LEU A 97 9.89 -1.87 4.82
CA LEU A 97 11.06 -2.74 4.66
C LEU A 97 12.33 -1.92 4.62
N PRO A 98 13.45 -2.49 5.06
CA PRO A 98 14.75 -1.88 4.81
C PRO A 98 15.01 -1.82 3.31
N VAL A 99 15.59 -0.74 2.84
CA VAL A 99 16.04 -0.66 1.44
C VAL A 99 17.27 -1.55 1.24
N ASP A 100 18.13 -1.63 2.25
CA ASP A 100 19.29 -2.51 2.20
C ASP A 100 18.82 -3.97 2.12
N GLY A 101 19.27 -4.68 1.11
CA GLY A 101 18.86 -6.06 0.88
C GLY A 101 17.52 -6.25 0.18
N LEU A 102 16.85 -5.16 -0.20
CA LEU A 102 15.59 -5.26 -0.91
C LEU A 102 15.78 -5.90 -2.28
N THR A 103 14.88 -6.83 -2.61
CA THR A 103 14.89 -7.51 -3.90
C THR A 103 13.60 -7.22 -4.68
N PRO A 104 13.61 -7.38 -6.02
CA PRO A 104 12.39 -7.23 -6.80
C PRO A 104 11.25 -8.14 -6.35
N VAL A 105 11.55 -9.38 -5.97
CA VAL A 105 10.55 -10.33 -5.50
C VAL A 105 9.91 -9.85 -4.21
N LEU A 106 10.72 -9.42 -3.24
CA LEU A 106 10.21 -8.95 -1.96
C LEU A 106 9.39 -7.66 -2.11
N MET A 107 9.87 -6.75 -2.96
CA MET A 107 9.14 -5.51 -3.24
C MET A 107 7.76 -5.82 -3.83
N ARG A 108 7.71 -6.73 -4.79
CA ARG A 108 6.45 -7.15 -5.40
C ARG A 108 5.52 -7.81 -4.39
N GLU A 109 6.03 -8.70 -3.54
CA GLU A 109 5.22 -9.35 -2.51
C GLU A 109 4.58 -8.35 -1.56
N LEU A 110 5.34 -7.36 -1.12
CA LEU A 110 4.82 -6.33 -0.24
C LEU A 110 3.74 -5.50 -0.94
N CYS A 111 3.98 -5.08 -2.17
CA CYS A 111 3.00 -4.32 -2.94
C CYS A 111 1.71 -5.11 -3.16
N LEU A 112 1.80 -6.38 -3.49
CA LEU A 112 0.63 -7.22 -3.68
C LEU A 112 -0.15 -7.41 -2.39
N GLU A 113 0.53 -7.62 -1.27
CA GLU A 113 -0.16 -7.75 0.01
C GLU A 113 -0.88 -6.46 0.40
N VAL A 114 -0.21 -5.32 0.32
CA VAL A 114 -0.82 -4.03 0.64
C VAL A 114 -1.98 -3.72 -0.30
N GLY A 115 -1.77 -3.89 -1.60
CA GLY A 115 -2.80 -3.60 -2.60
C GLY A 115 -4.03 -4.49 -2.48
N SER A 116 -3.84 -5.80 -2.42
CA SER A 116 -4.97 -6.74 -2.35
C SER A 116 -5.71 -6.63 -1.02
N THR A 117 -4.99 -6.46 0.08
CA THR A 117 -5.61 -6.28 1.39
C THR A 117 -6.42 -4.98 1.43
N SER A 118 -5.87 -3.89 0.89
CA SER A 118 -6.55 -2.61 0.84
C SER A 118 -7.83 -2.68 0.01
N ASP A 119 -7.80 -3.38 -1.11
CA ASP A 119 -8.99 -3.57 -1.94
C ASP A 119 -10.08 -4.34 -1.20
N THR A 120 -9.73 -5.49 -0.64
CA THR A 120 -10.69 -6.36 0.05
C THR A 120 -11.23 -5.73 1.33
N VAL A 121 -10.33 -5.27 2.20
CA VAL A 121 -10.70 -4.68 3.49
C VAL A 121 -11.47 -3.37 3.28
N GLY A 122 -11.02 -2.55 2.34
CA GLY A 122 -11.67 -1.28 2.06
C GLY A 122 -13.12 -1.45 1.68
N GLN A 123 -13.42 -2.37 0.78
CA GLN A 123 -14.79 -2.61 0.34
C GLN A 123 -15.68 -3.16 1.47
N LEU A 124 -15.15 -4.12 2.23
CA LEU A 124 -15.91 -4.71 3.34
C LEU A 124 -16.18 -3.69 4.45
N VAL A 125 -15.17 -2.94 4.83
CA VAL A 125 -15.31 -1.93 5.88
C VAL A 125 -16.26 -0.81 5.45
N ALA A 126 -16.16 -0.35 4.21
CA ALA A 126 -17.08 0.66 3.70
C ALA A 126 -18.54 0.18 3.74
N ALA A 127 -18.78 -1.08 3.41
CA ALA A 127 -20.12 -1.65 3.43
C ALA A 127 -20.70 -1.76 4.83
N VAL A 128 -19.88 -2.09 5.83
CA VAL A 128 -20.35 -2.38 7.19
C VAL A 128 -20.25 -1.15 8.11
N HIS A 129 -19.17 -0.37 8.00
CA HIS A 129 -18.86 0.70 8.93
C HIS A 129 -18.92 2.09 8.29
N GLY A 130 -19.32 2.17 7.04
CA GLY A 130 -19.35 3.44 6.30
C GLY A 130 -17.98 3.81 5.79
N GLY A 131 -17.89 5.00 5.22
CA GLY A 131 -16.68 5.48 4.60
C GLY A 131 -16.64 5.23 3.10
N GLN A 132 -15.55 5.65 2.48
CA GLN A 132 -15.39 5.57 1.03
C GLN A 132 -14.03 5.02 0.66
N VAL A 133 -14.02 4.13 -0.34
CA VAL A 133 -12.80 3.66 -0.99
C VAL A 133 -12.39 4.65 -2.08
N THR A 134 -11.14 4.55 -2.56
CA THR A 134 -10.64 5.48 -3.58
C THR A 134 -11.38 5.32 -4.91
N TYR A 135 -11.63 4.07 -5.33
CA TYR A 135 -12.30 3.78 -6.60
C TYR A 135 -13.55 2.93 -6.35
N PRO A 136 -14.69 3.56 -6.08
CA PRO A 136 -15.93 2.83 -5.76
C PRO A 136 -16.32 1.88 -6.88
N GLY A 137 -16.86 0.73 -6.50
CA GLY A 137 -17.26 -0.30 -7.45
C GLY A 137 -16.13 -1.17 -7.96
N GLY A 138 -14.91 -0.88 -7.53
CA GLY A 138 -13.74 -1.56 -8.04
C GLY A 138 -13.50 -1.22 -9.51
N CYS A 139 -12.82 -2.10 -10.22
CA CYS A 139 -12.58 -1.90 -11.64
C CYS A 139 -12.45 -3.24 -12.34
N ASP A 140 -13.32 -3.49 -13.27
CA ASP A 140 -13.30 -4.74 -14.04
C ASP A 140 -12.15 -4.80 -15.02
N VAL A 141 -11.46 -3.69 -15.23
CA VAL A 141 -10.39 -3.56 -16.22
C VAL A 141 -9.06 -3.24 -15.58
N CYS A 142 -8.91 -3.43 -14.30
CA CYS A 142 -7.69 -3.13 -13.58
C CYS A 142 -6.67 -4.25 -13.72
N SER A 143 -6.29 -4.51 -14.91
CA SER A 143 -5.38 -5.60 -15.18
C SER A 143 -3.93 -5.19 -15.25
N GLU A 144 -3.65 -3.94 -15.12
CA GLU A 144 -2.26 -3.47 -15.16
C GLU A 144 -1.76 -3.11 -13.81
#